data_85085c276908ac8acac5befc6ec89b7e
#
_entry.id   85085c276908ac8acac5befc6ec89b7e
#
_cell.length_a   1.000
_cell.length_b   1.000
_cell.length_c   1.000
_cell.angle_alpha   90.00
_cell.angle_beta   90.00
_cell.angle_gamma   90.00
#
_symmetry.space_group_name_H-M   'P 1'
#
loop_
_entity.id
_entity.type
_entity.pdbx_description
1 polymer ?
#
loop_
_entity_poly.entity_id
_entity_poly.type
_entity_poly.pdbx_seq_one_letter_code
_entity_poly.pdbx_strand_id
1 'polypeptide(L)'
;MAKDYLEEMLGENENILLRARKHWSVLFGNIVLEIVLIIALLVISFVLLPLVAFPVVPLGLTLVIVPLVGMVRDVLLWYNRQYVVTNRRVIQTSGVFSKDVVDSSLEKVNDVKMSQSFWGRLFDYGDIEILTASEVGANVFRSIGEPIRFKTAMLNAKERLGFDGDLPPPAQVMGDIPSLIARLDDLRQKGIISELEFQQKKAELLAKI
;
A
#
# COMPACT_ATOMS: atom_id res chain seq x y z
N MET A 1 0.52 10.17 17.07
CA MET A 1 -0.94 9.93 17.10
C MET A 1 -1.43 8.94 16.05
N ALA A 2 -1.06 9.01 14.74
CA ALA A 2 -1.52 8.02 13.75
C ALA A 2 -0.93 6.60 13.92
N LYS A 3 0.17 6.46 14.64
CA LYS A 3 0.86 5.19 14.83
C LYS A 3 0.13 4.32 15.87
N ASP A 4 -0.37 4.92 16.93
CA ASP A 4 -1.08 4.21 18.01
C ASP A 4 -2.45 3.69 17.57
N TYR A 5 -3.19 4.48 16.78
CA TYR A 5 -4.54 4.09 16.34
C TYR A 5 -4.57 2.86 15.44
N LEU A 6 -3.57 2.69 14.58
CA LEU A 6 -3.46 1.48 13.73
C LEU A 6 -3.08 0.25 14.57
N GLU A 7 -2.24 0.43 15.59
CA GLU A 7 -1.80 -0.64 16.45
C GLU A 7 -2.93 -1.15 17.36
N GLU A 8 -3.82 -0.25 17.80
CA GLU A 8 -5.04 -0.62 18.57
C GLU A 8 -6.07 -1.41 17.73
N MET A 9 -6.04 -1.26 16.41
CA MET A 9 -6.96 -1.97 15.50
C MET A 9 -6.48 -3.36 15.09
N LEU A 10 -5.23 -3.70 15.38
CA LEU A 10 -4.69 -5.01 15.02
C LEU A 10 -5.29 -6.11 15.88
N GLY A 11 -5.64 -7.23 15.27
CA GLY A 11 -6.08 -8.43 15.96
C GLY A 11 -4.92 -9.15 16.67
N GLU A 12 -5.27 -10.12 17.51
CA GLU A 12 -4.28 -11.00 18.13
C GLU A 12 -3.48 -11.75 17.05
N ASN A 13 -2.14 -11.70 17.15
CA ASN A 13 -1.21 -12.26 16.16
C ASN A 13 -1.27 -11.60 14.76
N GLU A 14 -1.81 -10.38 14.67
CA GLU A 14 -1.79 -9.60 13.44
C GLU A 14 -0.56 -8.69 13.39
N ASN A 15 0.31 -8.90 12.39
CA ASN A 15 1.56 -8.17 12.24
C ASN A 15 1.53 -7.31 10.98
N ILE A 16 2.07 -6.10 11.08
CA ILE A 16 2.23 -5.21 9.93
C ILE A 16 3.43 -5.67 9.12
N LEU A 17 3.20 -6.01 7.86
CA LEU A 17 4.24 -6.42 6.90
C LEU A 17 4.79 -5.24 6.10
N LEU A 18 3.90 -4.32 5.71
CA LEU A 18 4.28 -3.14 4.93
C LEU A 18 3.36 -1.96 5.24
N ARG A 19 3.96 -0.76 5.37
CA ARG A 19 3.24 0.52 5.41
C ARG A 19 3.58 1.31 4.15
N ALA A 20 2.58 1.68 3.39
CA ALA A 20 2.71 2.56 2.23
C ALA A 20 1.91 3.85 2.45
N ARG A 21 2.30 4.91 1.77
CA ARG A 21 1.62 6.21 1.80
C ARG A 21 1.24 6.61 0.40
N LYS A 22 0.29 7.51 0.31
CA LYS A 22 -0.05 8.15 -0.96
C LYS A 22 1.15 8.96 -1.45
N HIS A 23 1.52 8.79 -2.73
CA HIS A 23 2.70 9.44 -3.28
C HIS A 23 2.52 10.96 -3.34
N TRP A 24 3.60 11.70 -3.12
CA TRP A 24 3.61 13.17 -3.05
C TRP A 24 3.24 13.84 -4.38
N SER A 25 3.42 13.16 -5.53
CA SER A 25 3.10 13.71 -6.85
C SER A 25 1.64 14.13 -6.99
N VAL A 26 0.72 13.48 -6.26
CA VAL A 26 -0.69 13.85 -6.24
C VAL A 26 -0.90 15.20 -5.56
N LEU A 27 -0.13 15.45 -4.51
CA LEU A 27 -0.17 16.72 -3.80
C LEU A 27 0.38 17.86 -4.68
N PHE A 28 1.43 17.56 -5.47
CA PHE A 28 2.08 18.54 -6.32
C PHE A 28 1.12 19.17 -7.34
N GLY A 29 0.28 18.35 -8.00
CA GLY A 29 -0.70 18.86 -8.97
C GLY A 29 -1.70 19.85 -8.36
N ASN A 30 -2.25 19.52 -7.20
CA ASN A 30 -3.19 20.38 -6.49
C ASN A 30 -2.53 21.67 -5.98
N ILE A 31 -1.36 21.56 -5.38
CA ILE A 31 -0.61 22.73 -4.87
C ILE A 31 -0.24 23.69 -6.01
N VAL A 32 0.21 23.16 -7.15
CA VAL A 32 0.54 24.02 -8.31
C VAL A 32 -0.70 24.78 -8.78
N LEU A 33 -1.85 24.11 -8.86
CA LEU A 33 -3.10 24.75 -9.25
C LEU A 33 -3.49 25.87 -8.27
N GLU A 34 -3.39 25.61 -6.97
CA GLU A 34 -3.68 26.60 -5.92
C GLU A 34 -2.72 27.78 -5.93
N ILE A 35 -1.42 27.56 -6.16
CA ILE A 35 -0.42 28.61 -6.32
C ILE A 35 -0.74 29.47 -7.56
N VAL A 36 -1.08 28.86 -8.69
CA VAL A 36 -1.48 29.60 -9.90
C VAL A 36 -2.73 30.45 -9.62
N LEU A 37 -3.71 29.91 -8.89
CA LEU A 37 -4.91 30.66 -8.49
C LEU A 37 -4.57 31.84 -7.58
N ILE A 38 -3.70 31.66 -6.60
CA ILE A 38 -3.23 32.72 -5.70
C ILE A 38 -2.53 33.82 -6.49
N ILE A 39 -1.63 33.47 -7.39
CA ILE A 39 -0.93 34.44 -8.27
C ILE A 39 -1.95 35.20 -9.12
N ALA A 40 -2.89 34.52 -9.74
CA ALA A 40 -3.93 35.16 -10.54
C ALA A 40 -4.78 36.13 -9.72
N LEU A 41 -5.20 35.75 -8.53
CA LEU A 41 -5.95 36.63 -7.61
C LEU A 41 -5.14 37.84 -7.18
N LEU A 42 -3.85 37.68 -6.90
CA LEU A 42 -2.96 38.80 -6.57
C LEU A 42 -2.77 39.74 -7.74
N VAL A 43 -2.53 39.23 -8.96
CA VAL A 43 -2.40 40.04 -10.18
C VAL A 43 -3.69 40.84 -10.43
N ILE A 44 -4.85 40.17 -10.35
CA ILE A 44 -6.15 40.83 -10.49
C ILE A 44 -6.32 41.92 -9.42
N SER A 45 -6.00 41.63 -8.17
CA SER A 45 -6.16 42.55 -7.06
C SER A 45 -5.28 43.78 -7.19
N PHE A 46 -4.00 43.63 -7.55
CA PHE A 46 -3.05 44.73 -7.61
C PHE A 46 -3.01 45.48 -8.95
N VAL A 47 -3.34 44.81 -10.07
CA VAL A 47 -3.23 45.40 -11.42
C VAL A 47 -4.56 45.90 -11.95
N LEU A 48 -5.63 45.10 -11.83
CA LEU A 48 -6.93 45.46 -12.45
C LEU A 48 -7.85 46.26 -11.52
N LEU A 49 -7.86 45.96 -10.23
CA LEU A 49 -8.80 46.59 -9.29
C LEU A 49 -8.51 48.03 -8.97
N PRO A 50 -7.26 48.56 -8.96
CA PRO A 50 -6.97 50.00 -8.83
C PRO A 50 -7.56 50.83 -9.97
N LEU A 51 -7.77 50.26 -11.13
CA LEU A 51 -8.41 50.93 -12.29
C LEU A 51 -9.90 51.20 -12.12
N VAL A 52 -10.57 50.54 -11.17
CA VAL A 52 -12.03 50.59 -10.96
C VAL A 52 -12.46 51.46 -9.78
N ALA A 53 -11.57 52.35 -9.28
CA ALA A 53 -11.86 53.42 -8.32
C ALA A 53 -12.61 53.04 -7.01
N PHE A 54 -12.49 51.81 -6.50
CA PHE A 54 -13.09 51.38 -5.22
C PHE A 54 -12.12 50.60 -4.33
N PRO A 55 -12.31 50.51 -3.01
CA PRO A 55 -11.43 49.79 -2.09
C PRO A 55 -11.60 48.25 -2.26
N VAL A 56 -11.33 47.73 -3.46
CA VAL A 56 -11.51 46.33 -3.83
C VAL A 56 -10.23 45.50 -3.55
N VAL A 57 -9.11 46.18 -3.29
CA VAL A 57 -7.84 45.52 -2.89
C VAL A 57 -8.04 44.64 -1.63
N PRO A 58 -8.71 45.06 -0.55
CA PRO A 58 -8.94 44.18 0.60
C PRO A 58 -9.82 42.99 0.28
N LEU A 59 -10.79 43.13 -0.65
CA LEU A 59 -11.63 42.03 -1.08
C LEU A 59 -10.82 40.95 -1.82
N GLY A 60 -9.92 41.35 -2.72
CA GLY A 60 -9.02 40.43 -3.43
C GLY A 60 -8.09 39.67 -2.49
N LEU A 61 -7.54 40.36 -1.49
CA LEU A 61 -6.69 39.74 -0.47
C LEU A 61 -7.46 38.74 0.40
N THR A 62 -8.72 39.02 0.76
CA THR A 62 -9.53 38.05 1.50
C THR A 62 -9.85 36.81 0.68
N LEU A 63 -10.01 36.91 -0.63
CA LEU A 63 -10.22 35.77 -1.51
C LEU A 63 -9.01 34.83 -1.58
N VAL A 64 -7.78 35.30 -1.35
CA VAL A 64 -6.56 34.47 -1.28
C VAL A 64 -6.61 33.47 -0.12
N ILE A 65 -7.37 33.75 0.92
CA ILE A 65 -7.52 32.81 2.07
C ILE A 65 -8.13 31.47 1.62
N VAL A 66 -9.04 31.50 0.63
CA VAL A 66 -9.73 30.28 0.14
C VAL A 66 -8.75 29.23 -0.39
N PRO A 67 -7.87 29.53 -1.38
CA PRO A 67 -6.89 28.54 -1.84
C PRO A 67 -5.84 28.20 -0.78
N LEU A 68 -5.48 29.12 0.13
CA LEU A 68 -4.58 28.78 1.24
C LEU A 68 -5.19 27.75 2.20
N VAL A 69 -6.46 27.87 2.54
CA VAL A 69 -7.18 26.88 3.33
C VAL A 69 -7.28 25.55 2.56
N GLY A 70 -7.53 25.60 1.24
CA GLY A 70 -7.49 24.43 0.35
C GLY A 70 -6.16 23.70 0.43
N MET A 71 -5.06 24.42 0.28
CA MET A 71 -3.71 23.86 0.34
C MET A 71 -3.42 23.17 1.69
N VAL A 72 -3.77 23.81 2.80
CA VAL A 72 -3.61 23.22 4.14
C VAL A 72 -4.45 21.94 4.26
N ARG A 73 -5.70 21.98 3.82
CA ARG A 73 -6.59 20.82 3.81
C ARG A 73 -6.01 19.67 2.98
N ASP A 74 -5.53 19.92 1.77
CA ASP A 74 -5.00 18.89 0.87
C ASP A 74 -3.71 18.25 1.43
N VAL A 75 -2.83 19.05 2.06
CA VAL A 75 -1.66 18.54 2.77
C VAL A 75 -2.08 17.65 3.95
N LEU A 76 -3.06 18.07 4.74
CA LEU A 76 -3.55 17.30 5.89
C LEU A 76 -4.20 15.99 5.45
N LEU A 77 -5.02 16.01 4.39
CA LEU A 77 -5.65 14.81 3.82
C LEU A 77 -4.62 13.83 3.26
N TRP A 78 -3.58 14.35 2.57
CA TRP A 78 -2.50 13.53 2.06
C TRP A 78 -1.69 12.90 3.18
N TYR A 79 -1.32 13.65 4.20
CA TYR A 79 -0.50 13.18 5.32
C TYR A 79 -1.20 12.08 6.14
N ASN A 80 -2.53 12.19 6.30
CA ASN A 80 -3.33 11.25 7.09
C ASN A 80 -3.81 10.02 6.30
N ARG A 81 -3.49 9.92 5.00
CA ARG A 81 -3.85 8.73 4.21
C ARG A 81 -2.71 7.72 4.22
N GLN A 82 -2.99 6.55 4.77
CA GLN A 82 -2.02 5.45 4.89
C GLN A 82 -2.64 4.14 4.40
N TYR A 83 -1.78 3.28 3.86
CA TYR A 83 -2.12 1.94 3.40
C TYR A 83 -1.23 0.94 4.12
N VAL A 84 -1.79 -0.06 4.73
CA VAL A 84 -1.07 -1.04 5.54
C VAL A 84 -1.41 -2.44 5.07
N VAL A 85 -0.41 -3.24 4.81
CA VAL A 85 -0.55 -4.67 4.56
C VAL A 85 -0.18 -5.40 5.84
N THR A 86 -1.09 -6.21 6.33
CA THR A 86 -0.84 -7.12 7.45
C THR A 86 -0.73 -8.56 6.95
N ASN A 87 -0.50 -9.48 7.86
CA ASN A 87 -0.54 -10.91 7.54
C ASN A 87 -1.96 -11.45 7.31
N ARG A 88 -3.04 -10.66 7.52
CA ARG A 88 -4.45 -11.10 7.38
C ARG A 88 -5.29 -10.24 6.46
N ARG A 89 -5.03 -8.94 6.40
CA ARG A 89 -5.84 -7.97 5.65
C ARG A 89 -5.01 -6.79 5.15
N VAL A 90 -5.60 -6.05 4.23
CA VAL A 90 -5.10 -4.74 3.79
C VAL A 90 -6.00 -3.68 4.40
N ILE A 91 -5.40 -2.70 5.08
CA ILE A 91 -6.09 -1.63 5.78
C ILE A 91 -5.76 -0.31 5.10
N GLN A 92 -6.80 0.43 4.70
CA GLN A 92 -6.68 1.82 4.27
C GLN A 92 -7.21 2.71 5.39
N THR A 93 -6.41 3.65 5.84
CA THR A 93 -6.86 4.68 6.79
C THR A 93 -6.83 6.03 6.10
N SER A 94 -7.92 6.80 6.25
CA SER A 94 -8.04 8.16 5.71
C SER A 94 -8.78 9.06 6.69
N GLY A 95 -8.68 10.39 6.45
CA GLY A 95 -9.37 11.41 7.23
C GLY A 95 -8.53 12.09 8.30
N VAL A 96 -8.86 13.35 8.57
CA VAL A 96 -8.17 14.23 9.55
C VAL A 96 -8.96 14.29 10.85
N PHE A 97 -10.20 14.73 10.78
CA PHE A 97 -11.10 14.88 11.94
C PHE A 97 -11.96 13.63 12.14
N SER A 98 -12.52 13.11 11.07
CA SER A 98 -13.21 11.83 11.04
C SER A 98 -12.29 10.81 10.41
N LYS A 99 -12.04 9.69 11.08
CA LYS A 99 -11.24 8.60 10.52
C LYS A 99 -12.14 7.62 9.81
N ASP A 100 -11.81 7.37 8.57
CA ASP A 100 -12.44 6.37 7.73
C ASP A 100 -11.44 5.24 7.50
N VAL A 101 -11.86 4.03 7.82
CA VAL A 101 -11.04 2.83 7.73
C VAL A 101 -11.75 1.82 6.87
N VAL A 102 -11.09 1.42 5.79
CA VAL A 102 -11.56 0.35 4.91
C VAL A 102 -10.57 -0.79 4.99
N ASP A 103 -11.05 -1.97 5.36
CA ASP A 103 -10.24 -3.18 5.37
C ASP A 103 -10.72 -4.20 4.34
N SER A 104 -9.77 -4.96 3.81
CA SER A 104 -9.99 -6.01 2.84
C SER A 104 -9.24 -7.25 3.29
N SER A 105 -9.99 -8.31 3.69
CA SER A 105 -9.39 -9.59 4.07
C SER A 105 -8.64 -10.19 2.87
N LEU A 106 -7.39 -10.60 3.09
CA LEU A 106 -6.56 -11.24 2.06
C LEU A 106 -7.15 -12.59 1.59
N GLU A 107 -7.88 -13.29 2.45
CA GLU A 107 -8.57 -14.53 2.08
C GLU A 107 -9.64 -14.31 1.01
N LYS A 108 -10.33 -13.16 1.06
CA LYS A 108 -11.41 -12.79 0.12
C LYS A 108 -10.89 -12.11 -1.15
N VAL A 109 -9.61 -11.86 -1.27
CA VAL A 109 -9.00 -11.26 -2.46
C VAL A 109 -8.95 -12.30 -3.57
N ASN A 110 -9.66 -12.06 -4.67
CA ASN A 110 -9.64 -12.92 -5.85
C ASN A 110 -8.47 -12.57 -6.76
N ASP A 111 -8.30 -11.29 -7.06
CA ASP A 111 -7.25 -10.80 -7.96
C ASP A 111 -6.76 -9.41 -7.54
N VAL A 112 -5.54 -9.08 -7.97
CA VAL A 112 -4.87 -7.80 -7.69
C VAL A 112 -4.33 -7.22 -8.97
N LYS A 113 -5.00 -6.21 -9.46
CA LYS A 113 -4.57 -5.45 -10.62
C LYS A 113 -3.74 -4.25 -10.20
N MET A 114 -2.63 -4.05 -10.88
CA MET A 114 -1.77 -2.88 -10.70
C MET A 114 -1.67 -2.13 -12.02
N SER A 115 -1.81 -0.82 -11.98
CA SER A 115 -1.62 0.06 -13.12
C SER A 115 -0.64 1.18 -12.79
N GLN A 116 0.29 1.42 -13.70
CA GLN A 116 1.25 2.52 -13.61
C GLN A 116 1.28 3.28 -14.93
N SER A 117 1.10 4.59 -14.85
CA SER A 117 1.35 5.48 -16.00
C SER A 117 2.85 5.61 -16.25
N PHE A 118 3.23 6.23 -17.39
CA PHE A 118 4.62 6.54 -17.66
C PHE A 118 5.30 7.33 -16.52
N TRP A 119 4.64 8.38 -16.03
CA TRP A 119 5.10 9.16 -14.89
C TRP A 119 5.08 8.35 -13.59
N GLY A 120 4.09 7.45 -13.43
CA GLY A 120 4.04 6.54 -12.31
C GLY A 120 5.24 5.61 -12.23
N ARG A 121 5.74 5.16 -13.37
CA ARG A 121 6.96 4.33 -13.44
C ARG A 121 8.23 5.13 -13.15
N LEU A 122 8.29 6.38 -13.61
CA LEU A 122 9.45 7.26 -13.40
C LEU A 122 9.58 7.69 -11.93
N PHE A 123 8.46 7.96 -11.25
CA PHE A 123 8.41 8.44 -9.88
C PHE A 123 8.02 7.36 -8.86
N ASP A 124 7.91 6.10 -9.30
CA ASP A 124 7.57 4.94 -8.46
C ASP A 124 6.24 5.08 -7.71
N TYR A 125 5.17 5.44 -8.44
CA TYR A 125 3.80 5.38 -7.91
C TYR A 125 2.85 4.69 -8.89
N GLY A 126 1.73 4.19 -8.36
CA GLY A 126 0.71 3.52 -9.18
C GLY A 126 -0.59 3.27 -8.42
N ASP A 127 -1.56 2.78 -9.14
CA ASP A 127 -2.86 2.40 -8.59
C ASP A 127 -2.92 0.88 -8.42
N ILE A 128 -3.48 0.44 -7.30
CA ILE A 128 -3.73 -0.97 -7.01
C ILE A 128 -5.23 -1.16 -6.81
N GLU A 129 -5.79 -2.06 -7.58
CA GLU A 129 -7.19 -2.46 -7.52
C GLU A 129 -7.26 -3.86 -6.96
N ILE A 130 -7.94 -4.02 -5.82
CA ILE A 130 -8.16 -5.29 -5.15
C ILE A 130 -9.57 -5.76 -5.48
N LEU A 131 -9.66 -6.87 -6.21
CA LEU A 131 -10.92 -7.53 -6.54
C LEU A 131 -11.22 -8.56 -5.45
N THR A 132 -12.31 -8.35 -4.72
CA THR A 132 -12.77 -9.27 -3.68
C THR A 132 -14.06 -9.96 -4.13
N ALA A 133 -14.37 -11.12 -3.53
CA ALA A 133 -15.63 -11.84 -3.76
C ALA A 133 -16.86 -11.13 -3.15
N SER A 134 -16.71 -9.93 -2.63
CA SER A 134 -17.76 -9.13 -2.00
C SER A 134 -18.57 -8.38 -3.06
N GLU A 135 -19.86 -8.26 -2.86
CA GLU A 135 -20.79 -7.50 -3.72
C GLU A 135 -20.51 -5.98 -3.77
N VAL A 136 -19.68 -5.47 -2.87
CA VAL A 136 -19.36 -4.03 -2.74
C VAL A 136 -18.39 -3.52 -3.81
N GLY A 137 -17.87 -4.39 -4.67
CA GLY A 137 -16.99 -4.01 -5.77
C GLY A 137 -15.49 -4.00 -5.42
N ALA A 138 -14.68 -3.49 -6.36
CA ALA A 138 -13.24 -3.44 -6.23
C ALA A 138 -12.79 -2.31 -5.30
N ASN A 139 -11.89 -2.58 -4.37
CA ASN A 139 -11.23 -1.56 -3.57
C ASN A 139 -10.04 -0.99 -4.35
N VAL A 140 -10.10 0.31 -4.69
CA VAL A 140 -9.06 0.98 -5.49
C VAL A 140 -8.20 1.87 -4.59
N PHE A 141 -6.95 1.55 -4.49
CA PHE A 141 -5.92 2.30 -3.80
C PHE A 141 -5.12 3.14 -4.81
N ARG A 142 -5.39 4.43 -4.83
CA ARG A 142 -4.84 5.33 -5.86
C ARG A 142 -3.53 5.96 -5.43
N SER A 143 -2.59 5.98 -6.38
CA SER A 143 -1.30 6.68 -6.26
C SER A 143 -0.50 6.27 -5.03
N ILE A 144 -0.38 4.96 -4.81
CA ILE A 144 0.47 4.38 -3.76
C ILE A 144 1.93 4.53 -4.19
N GLY A 145 2.80 4.95 -3.27
CA GLY A 145 4.25 4.84 -3.45
C GLY A 145 4.71 3.38 -3.38
N GLU A 146 5.73 3.02 -4.15
CA GLU A 146 6.29 1.67 -4.23
C GLU A 146 5.23 0.58 -4.55
N PRO A 147 4.42 0.72 -5.61
CA PRO A 147 3.26 -0.12 -5.85
C PRO A 147 3.63 -1.58 -6.14
N ILE A 148 4.79 -1.83 -6.75
CA ILE A 148 5.30 -3.19 -6.99
C ILE A 148 5.55 -3.89 -5.65
N ARG A 149 6.25 -3.21 -4.74
CA ARG A 149 6.55 -3.73 -3.41
C ARG A 149 5.29 -3.99 -2.60
N PHE A 150 4.31 -3.08 -2.71
CA PHE A 150 3.01 -3.24 -2.05
C PHE A 150 2.26 -4.46 -2.57
N LYS A 151 2.16 -4.62 -3.89
CA LYS A 151 1.52 -5.79 -4.53
C LYS A 151 2.22 -7.08 -4.12
N THR A 152 3.55 -7.12 -4.15
CA THR A 152 4.33 -8.30 -3.78
C THR A 152 4.13 -8.67 -2.31
N ALA A 153 4.18 -7.69 -1.40
CA ALA A 153 3.94 -7.93 0.03
C ALA A 153 2.54 -8.51 0.29
N MET A 154 1.53 -8.00 -0.42
CA MET A 154 0.15 -8.47 -0.32
C MET A 154 -0.02 -9.90 -0.86
N LEU A 155 0.57 -10.22 -2.03
CA LEU A 155 0.50 -11.55 -2.61
C LEU A 155 1.23 -12.58 -1.73
N ASN A 156 2.41 -12.24 -1.22
CA ASN A 156 3.16 -13.11 -0.31
C ASN A 156 2.39 -13.34 1.01
N ALA A 157 1.70 -12.31 1.52
CA ALA A 157 0.87 -12.45 2.71
C ALA A 157 -0.33 -13.37 2.46
N LYS A 158 -1.00 -13.22 1.31
CA LYS A 158 -2.11 -14.08 0.88
C LYS A 158 -1.66 -15.53 0.73
N GLU A 159 -0.50 -15.75 0.10
CA GLU A 159 0.04 -17.10 -0.09
C GLU A 159 0.31 -17.79 1.26
N ARG A 160 0.87 -17.06 2.22
CA ARG A 160 1.09 -17.60 3.59
C ARG A 160 -0.21 -18.00 4.27
N LEU A 161 -1.28 -17.21 4.14
CA LEU A 161 -2.60 -17.56 4.68
C LEU A 161 -3.19 -18.84 4.06
N GLY A 162 -2.96 -19.08 2.76
CA GLY A 162 -3.39 -20.31 2.09
C GLY A 162 -2.61 -21.55 2.52
N PHE A 163 -1.42 -21.38 3.11
CA PHE A 163 -0.57 -22.45 3.62
C PHE A 163 -0.76 -22.78 5.11
N ASP A 164 -1.51 -21.96 5.87
CA ASP A 164 -1.76 -22.20 7.31
C ASP A 164 -2.65 -23.44 7.60
N GLY A 165 -3.05 -24.16 6.55
CA GLY A 165 -3.73 -25.43 6.66
C GLY A 165 -2.95 -26.61 6.08
N ASP A 166 -1.81 -27.02 6.62
CA ASP A 166 -1.10 -28.29 6.43
C ASP A 166 0.27 -28.32 5.74
N LEU A 167 0.82 -27.18 5.26
CA LEU A 167 2.19 -27.19 4.73
C LEU A 167 3.07 -26.07 5.35
N PRO A 168 4.29 -26.38 5.75
CA PRO A 168 5.20 -25.35 6.30
C PRO A 168 5.56 -24.31 5.24
N PRO A 169 5.74 -23.01 5.63
CA PRO A 169 5.94 -21.90 4.72
C PRO A 169 7.17 -22.09 3.80
N PRO A 170 7.08 -21.73 2.51
CA PRO A 170 8.17 -21.94 1.53
C PRO A 170 9.46 -21.11 1.81
N ALA A 171 9.43 -20.16 2.74
CA ALA A 171 10.60 -19.34 3.09
C ALA A 171 11.65 -20.05 3.95
N GLN A 172 11.43 -21.30 4.35
CA GLN A 172 12.42 -22.11 5.07
C GLN A 172 13.02 -23.25 4.22
N VAL A 173 12.88 -23.17 2.89
CA VAL A 173 13.57 -24.13 1.98
C VAL A 173 15.06 -23.81 1.80
N MET A 174 15.59 -22.76 2.43
CA MET A 174 17.00 -22.74 2.82
C MET A 174 17.17 -23.46 4.17
N GLY A 175 16.40 -24.50 4.35
CA GLY A 175 16.42 -25.33 5.53
C GLY A 175 17.69 -26.12 5.57
N ASP A 176 18.30 -26.07 6.73
CA ASP A 176 19.29 -26.95 7.26
C ASP A 176 19.21 -28.34 6.60
N ILE A 177 20.27 -28.76 5.91
CA ILE A 177 20.32 -30.02 5.15
C ILE A 177 19.79 -31.23 5.95
N PRO A 178 20.00 -31.34 7.28
CA PRO A 178 19.35 -32.33 8.14
C PRO A 178 17.82 -32.34 8.06
N SER A 179 17.17 -31.19 7.99
CA SER A 179 15.69 -31.13 7.93
C SER A 179 15.15 -31.61 6.57
N LEU A 180 15.87 -31.37 5.49
CA LEU A 180 15.54 -31.89 4.16
C LEU A 180 15.70 -33.41 4.08
N ILE A 181 16.72 -33.97 4.73
CA ILE A 181 16.93 -35.42 4.81
C ILE A 181 15.80 -36.08 5.63
N ALA A 182 15.37 -35.46 6.73
CA ALA A 182 14.24 -35.97 7.53
C ALA A 182 12.93 -36.00 6.72
N ARG A 183 12.67 -34.98 5.90
CA ARG A 183 11.50 -34.96 5.00
C ARG A 183 11.57 -36.02 3.90
N LEU A 184 12.74 -36.26 3.34
CA LEU A 184 12.95 -37.34 2.38
C LEU A 184 12.69 -38.72 3.02
N ASP A 185 13.07 -38.90 4.30
CA ASP A 185 12.80 -40.15 5.02
C ASP A 185 11.28 -40.37 5.28
N ASP A 186 10.54 -39.30 5.61
CA ASP A 186 9.09 -39.36 5.76
C ASP A 186 8.38 -39.73 4.42
N LEU A 187 8.83 -39.17 3.30
CA LEU A 187 8.30 -39.53 1.96
C LEU A 187 8.63 -40.97 1.61
N ARG A 188 9.80 -41.49 2.00
CA ARG A 188 10.14 -42.89 1.84
C ARG A 188 9.23 -43.79 2.69
N GLN A 189 9.01 -43.45 3.96
CA GLN A 189 8.14 -44.21 4.87
C GLN A 189 6.70 -44.24 4.38
N LYS A 190 6.22 -43.16 3.74
CA LYS A 190 4.90 -43.08 3.09
C LYS A 190 4.83 -43.82 1.75
N GLY A 191 5.93 -44.42 1.27
CA GLY A 191 6.00 -45.15 0.02
C GLY A 191 5.92 -44.28 -1.25
N ILE A 192 6.08 -42.96 -1.12
CA ILE A 192 6.04 -42.00 -2.24
C ILE A 192 7.33 -42.04 -3.04
N ILE A 193 8.48 -42.28 -2.40
CA ILE A 193 9.78 -42.45 -3.05
C ILE A 193 10.37 -43.81 -2.68
N SER A 194 11.12 -44.38 -3.60
CA SER A 194 11.84 -45.66 -3.41
C SER A 194 13.10 -45.47 -2.53
N GLU A 195 13.58 -46.59 -1.95
CA GLU A 195 14.84 -46.57 -1.18
C GLU A 195 16.03 -46.07 -2.01
N LEU A 196 16.05 -46.42 -3.31
CA LEU A 196 17.11 -46.01 -4.22
C LEU A 196 17.13 -44.50 -4.46
N GLU A 197 15.96 -43.89 -4.68
CA GLU A 197 15.79 -42.43 -4.84
C GLU A 197 16.12 -41.69 -3.57
N PHE A 198 15.74 -42.22 -2.41
CA PHE A 198 16.12 -41.64 -1.11
C PHE A 198 17.63 -41.60 -0.93
N GLN A 199 18.35 -42.68 -1.16
CA GLN A 199 19.80 -42.73 -1.03
C GLN A 199 20.49 -41.79 -2.00
N GLN A 200 20.01 -41.70 -3.23
CA GLN A 200 20.55 -40.82 -4.25
C GLN A 200 20.39 -39.34 -3.88
N LYS A 201 19.19 -38.94 -3.45
CA LYS A 201 18.90 -37.56 -3.02
C LYS A 201 19.59 -37.18 -1.72
N LYS A 202 19.71 -38.12 -0.78
CA LYS A 202 20.49 -37.92 0.46
C LYS A 202 21.97 -37.66 0.16
N ALA A 203 22.57 -38.43 -0.74
CA ALA A 203 23.97 -38.24 -1.13
C ALA A 203 24.17 -36.88 -1.85
N GLU A 204 23.24 -36.48 -2.72
CA GLU A 204 23.28 -35.19 -3.39
C GLU A 204 23.20 -34.00 -2.39
N LEU A 205 22.35 -34.09 -1.35
CA LEU A 205 22.23 -33.08 -0.31
C LEU A 205 23.47 -32.99 0.58
N LEU A 206 24.04 -34.15 0.95
CA LEU A 206 25.27 -34.20 1.75
C LEU A 206 26.50 -33.69 0.99
N ALA A 207 26.54 -33.81 -0.33
CA ALA A 207 27.62 -33.29 -1.16
C ALA A 207 27.62 -31.73 -1.28
N LYS A 208 26.59 -31.06 -0.78
CA LYS A 208 26.43 -29.58 -0.78
C LYS A 208 26.87 -28.95 0.56
N ILE A 209 27.30 -29.73 1.50
CA ILE A 209 27.94 -29.28 2.77
C ILE A 209 29.43 -29.18 2.59
#